data_d0579dca81d490cbaa38a6c9450095e1
#
_entry.id   d0579dca81d490cbaa38a6c9450095e1
#
_cell.length_a   1.000
_cell.length_b   1.000
_cell.length_c   1.000
_cell.angle_alpha   90.00
_cell.angle_beta   90.00
_cell.angle_gamma   90.00
#
_symmetry.space_group_name_H-M   'P 1'
#
loop_
_entity.id
_entity.type
_entity.pdbx_description
1 polymer ?
#
loop_
_entity_poly.entity_id
_entity_poly.type
_entity_poly.pdbx_seq_one_letter_code
_entity_poly.pdbx_strand_id
1 'polypeptide(L)'
;MMDEKMRQEIALHRWAVIAEAANPRLGAGERGSVVRAITARQHAHPDGTMRRYSRGTIDRWLRAWRAGGAAGLRPAARSDTGKVRAMPELFAEAAALRLELPGRSAAQISSILYHRHGIRVAERTIRGQLRRAGLHRAALKAAPKAYGRYEAERPNERWVTDVLVGPWVPYPRRDGSARARLFLIVDDHSRLLVDGRFYDRENARLCQDLLRRAITRRGIPDILYCDNGAPFANAWLARTCAVLSIRLVHSKPYSPQGRGKQERANRYIREAFLAEATHQGIESLDQLNDWFTAWAGQVANRRVHAETGQAPIDRFCAGGPHRQADPAVLREAFRWSVTRRVTRTATVPLEGNSYSVDPALVGRRVELRYDPEDLSRVELFLDGKPAGTAVPFVIGHHVHKAVQPAPPPQLDPTGIDYLGMVAAAHDEEAGTGMKIDFTRLQMQFPQAEDGSDD
;
A
#
# COMPACT_ATOMS: atom_id res chain seq x y z
N MET A 1 -0.38 0.90 38.51
CA MET A 1 -0.20 0.20 39.81
C MET A 1 1.09 0.69 40.38
N MET A 2 1.15 1.07 41.66
CA MET A 2 2.40 1.52 42.25
C MET A 2 3.30 0.28 42.40
N ASP A 3 4.47 0.31 41.77
CA ASP A 3 5.45 -0.79 41.78
C ASP A 3 6.02 -0.98 43.18
N GLU A 4 6.44 -2.17 43.55
CA GLU A 4 7.02 -2.50 44.85
C GLU A 4 8.28 -1.68 45.11
N LYS A 5 9.08 -1.42 44.08
CA LYS A 5 10.25 -0.54 44.15
C LYS A 5 9.84 0.88 44.53
N MET A 6 8.83 1.45 43.92
CA MET A 6 8.29 2.77 44.23
C MET A 6 7.75 2.87 45.67
N ARG A 7 7.11 1.81 46.19
CA ARG A 7 6.65 1.77 47.59
C ARG A 7 7.81 1.80 48.56
N GLN A 8 8.90 1.12 48.24
CA GLN A 8 10.10 1.11 49.05
C GLN A 8 10.79 2.47 49.01
N GLU A 9 10.90 3.11 47.87
CA GLU A 9 11.44 4.45 47.70
C GLU A 9 10.64 5.49 48.52
N ILE A 10 9.29 5.38 48.51
CA ILE A 10 8.43 6.24 49.33
C ILE A 10 8.62 5.97 50.84
N ALA A 11 8.80 4.73 51.26
CA ALA A 11 9.05 4.40 52.63
C ALA A 11 10.40 4.99 53.13
N LEU A 12 11.45 4.88 52.32
CA LEU A 12 12.74 5.48 52.60
C LEU A 12 12.66 7.01 52.64
N HIS A 13 11.95 7.62 51.72
CA HIS A 13 11.71 9.07 51.74
C HIS A 13 10.99 9.52 53.02
N ARG A 14 9.87 8.81 53.42
CA ARG A 14 9.15 9.12 54.64
C ARG A 14 10.05 8.99 55.88
N TRP A 15 10.92 7.97 55.90
CA TRP A 15 11.92 7.79 56.96
C TRP A 15 12.91 8.97 56.99
N ALA A 16 13.50 9.33 55.86
CA ALA A 16 14.43 10.44 55.78
C ALA A 16 13.83 11.76 56.31
N VAL A 17 12.56 12.02 56.01
CA VAL A 17 11.84 13.22 56.50
C VAL A 17 11.63 13.22 58.00
N ILE A 18 11.33 12.05 58.60
CA ILE A 18 11.02 11.97 60.06
C ILE A 18 12.20 11.56 60.93
N ALA A 19 13.32 11.19 60.37
CA ALA A 19 14.45 10.58 61.08
C ALA A 19 14.93 11.41 62.30
N GLU A 20 15.03 12.74 62.12
CA GLU A 20 15.41 13.65 63.21
C GLU A 20 14.41 13.60 64.38
N ALA A 21 13.10 13.59 64.10
CA ALA A 21 12.03 13.57 65.11
C ALA A 21 11.79 12.16 65.69
N ALA A 22 12.26 11.10 65.00
CA ALA A 22 12.14 9.72 65.45
C ALA A 22 13.16 9.32 66.51
N ASN A 23 14.16 10.14 66.75
CA ASN A 23 15.21 9.88 67.77
C ASN A 23 14.57 9.64 69.14
N PRO A 24 14.79 8.47 69.79
CA PRO A 24 14.19 8.13 71.08
C PRO A 24 14.71 9.01 72.25
N ARG A 25 15.87 9.66 72.13
CA ARG A 25 16.47 10.49 73.14
C ARG A 25 15.82 11.88 73.26
N LEU A 26 14.98 12.29 72.31
CA LEU A 26 14.30 13.58 72.34
C LEU A 26 13.17 13.62 73.37
N GLY A 27 13.14 14.62 74.19
CA GLY A 27 12.03 14.95 75.08
C GLY A 27 10.81 15.43 74.28
N ALA A 28 9.61 15.46 74.87
CA ALA A 28 8.40 15.83 74.20
C ALA A 28 8.42 17.26 73.60
N GLY A 29 8.99 18.22 74.33
CA GLY A 29 9.15 19.62 73.89
C GLY A 29 10.09 19.73 72.68
N GLU A 30 11.28 19.11 72.83
CA GLU A 30 12.31 19.09 71.79
C GLU A 30 11.79 18.45 70.48
N ARG A 31 11.09 17.31 70.56
CA ARG A 31 10.47 16.64 69.42
C ARG A 31 9.44 17.56 68.76
N GLY A 32 8.68 18.33 69.53
CA GLY A 32 7.72 19.31 69.00
C GLY A 32 8.42 20.42 68.20
N SER A 33 9.60 20.85 68.62
CA SER A 33 10.43 21.85 67.94
C SER A 33 11.01 21.27 66.63
N VAL A 34 11.53 20.05 66.66
CA VAL A 34 12.02 19.35 65.46
C VAL A 34 10.90 19.15 64.45
N VAL A 35 9.70 18.74 64.85
CA VAL A 35 8.55 18.59 63.95
C VAL A 35 8.17 19.92 63.31
N ARG A 36 8.18 21.03 64.05
CA ARG A 36 7.95 22.37 63.46
C ARG A 36 9.02 22.72 62.40
N ALA A 37 10.29 22.44 62.67
CA ALA A 37 11.36 22.66 61.69
C ALA A 37 11.22 21.82 60.45
N ILE A 38 10.84 20.55 60.55
CA ILE A 38 10.55 19.66 59.40
C ILE A 38 9.39 20.19 58.54
N THR A 39 8.31 20.66 59.14
CA THR A 39 7.14 21.18 58.42
C THR A 39 7.43 22.50 57.71
N ALA A 40 8.39 23.28 58.17
CA ALA A 40 8.81 24.53 57.54
C ALA A 40 9.64 24.31 56.26
N ARG A 41 10.30 23.16 56.15
CA ARG A 41 11.20 22.82 55.00
C ARG A 41 10.44 22.21 53.86
N GLN A 42 11.01 22.29 52.65
CA GLN A 42 10.61 21.50 51.49
C GLN A 42 11.46 20.23 51.41
N HIS A 43 10.83 19.13 51.02
CA HIS A 43 11.47 17.83 50.94
C HIS A 43 11.35 17.30 49.52
N ALA A 44 12.45 16.80 48.91
CA ALA A 44 12.45 16.18 47.59
C ALA A 44 11.73 14.81 47.65
N HIS A 45 10.59 14.69 46.97
CA HIS A 45 9.85 13.46 46.91
C HIS A 45 10.38 12.54 45.78
N PRO A 46 10.27 11.20 45.88
CA PRO A 46 10.79 10.27 44.86
C PRO A 46 10.23 10.47 43.44
N ASP A 47 9.12 11.19 43.28
CA ASP A 47 8.57 11.54 41.95
C ASP A 47 9.19 12.82 41.34
N GLY A 48 10.28 13.34 41.97
CA GLY A 48 10.99 14.54 41.51
C GLY A 48 10.36 15.86 41.96
N THR A 49 9.24 15.86 42.71
CA THR A 49 8.57 17.07 43.17
C THR A 49 9.05 17.51 44.55
N MET A 50 9.09 18.82 44.78
CA MET A 50 9.36 19.38 46.14
C MET A 50 8.04 19.51 46.89
N ARG A 51 7.98 18.93 48.10
CA ARG A 51 6.76 18.91 48.93
C ARG A 51 6.98 19.42 50.35
N ARG A 52 5.98 20.14 50.87
CA ARG A 52 5.88 20.43 52.32
C ARG A 52 4.86 19.49 52.94
N TYR A 53 5.16 19.01 54.14
CA TYR A 53 4.26 18.11 54.86
C TYR A 53 3.64 18.81 56.06
N SER A 54 2.36 18.63 56.27
CA SER A 54 1.66 19.14 57.45
C SER A 54 2.13 18.39 58.71
N ARG A 55 2.02 19.04 59.85
CA ARG A 55 2.30 18.44 61.16
C ARG A 55 1.58 17.12 61.36
N GLY A 56 0.27 17.06 61.02
CA GLY A 56 -0.49 15.80 61.10
C GLY A 56 0.05 14.67 60.26
N THR A 57 0.71 14.99 59.10
CA THR A 57 1.37 13.99 58.25
C THR A 57 2.61 13.44 58.92
N ILE A 58 3.47 14.32 59.49
CA ILE A 58 4.66 13.93 60.22
C ILE A 58 4.31 13.10 61.46
N ASP A 59 3.35 13.54 62.24
CA ASP A 59 2.91 12.82 63.45
C ASP A 59 2.33 11.44 63.11
N ARG A 60 1.62 11.30 61.97
CA ARG A 60 1.12 10.02 61.47
C ARG A 60 2.25 9.09 61.06
N TRP A 61 3.29 9.60 60.40
CA TRP A 61 4.44 8.78 60.00
C TRP A 61 5.29 8.38 61.24
N LEU A 62 5.45 9.24 62.22
CA LEU A 62 6.11 8.91 63.50
C LEU A 62 5.37 7.79 64.24
N ARG A 63 4.03 7.85 64.28
CA ARG A 63 3.21 6.77 64.89
C ARG A 63 3.36 5.46 64.11
N ALA A 64 3.30 5.51 62.77
CA ALA A 64 3.46 4.36 61.91
C ALA A 64 4.87 3.74 62.04
N TRP A 65 5.89 4.55 62.16
CA TRP A 65 7.26 4.10 62.41
C TRP A 65 7.41 3.41 63.77
N ARG A 66 6.83 3.97 64.83
CA ARG A 66 6.89 3.38 66.17
C ARG A 66 6.12 2.05 66.25
N ALA A 67 5.04 1.91 65.50
CA ALA A 67 4.22 0.70 65.48
C ALA A 67 4.79 -0.44 64.63
N GLY A 68 5.48 -0.14 63.53
CA GLY A 68 5.90 -1.16 62.57
C GLY A 68 7.22 -0.89 61.85
N GLY A 69 8.05 0.03 62.37
CA GLY A 69 9.37 0.34 61.76
C GLY A 69 9.25 0.75 60.31
N ALA A 70 10.19 0.33 59.48
CA ALA A 70 10.23 0.63 58.04
C ALA A 70 8.98 0.09 57.30
N ALA A 71 8.45 -1.04 57.74
CA ALA A 71 7.23 -1.61 57.13
C ALA A 71 6.00 -0.72 57.34
N GLY A 72 5.90 -0.05 58.52
CA GLY A 72 4.78 0.87 58.80
C GLY A 72 4.81 2.13 57.93
N LEU A 73 5.97 2.53 57.40
CA LEU A 73 6.08 3.67 56.48
C LEU A 73 5.75 3.36 55.03
N ARG A 74 5.59 2.09 54.66
CA ARG A 74 5.18 1.71 53.29
C ARG A 74 3.76 2.18 53.01
N PRO A 75 3.49 2.74 51.83
CA PRO A 75 2.12 3.02 51.43
C PRO A 75 1.29 1.74 51.42
N ALA A 76 0.16 1.73 52.14
CA ALA A 76 -0.75 0.60 52.11
C ALA A 76 -1.26 0.36 50.67
N ALA A 77 -1.38 -0.87 50.27
CA ALA A 77 -2.11 -1.20 49.05
C ALA A 77 -3.58 -0.80 49.24
N ARG A 78 -4.19 -0.21 48.23
CA ARG A 78 -5.62 0.07 48.27
C ARG A 78 -6.40 -1.25 48.47
N SER A 79 -7.20 -1.33 49.47
CA SER A 79 -7.99 -2.53 49.83
C SER A 79 -9.04 -2.93 48.79
N ASP A 80 -9.34 -1.99 47.88
CA ASP A 80 -10.27 -2.16 46.77
C ASP A 80 -9.59 -2.56 45.45
N THR A 81 -8.25 -2.64 45.44
CA THR A 81 -7.48 -3.02 44.23
C THR A 81 -7.79 -4.47 43.88
N GLY A 82 -8.48 -4.65 42.75
CA GLY A 82 -8.85 -5.99 42.25
C GLY A 82 -10.22 -6.48 42.73
N LYS A 83 -10.88 -5.81 43.68
CA LYS A 83 -12.26 -6.13 44.05
C LYS A 83 -13.21 -5.49 43.07
N VAL A 84 -14.00 -6.30 42.38
CA VAL A 84 -15.04 -5.84 41.46
C VAL A 84 -16.33 -5.79 42.25
N ARG A 85 -16.94 -4.62 42.36
CA ARG A 85 -18.25 -4.40 42.99
C ARG A 85 -19.42 -4.94 42.17
N ALA A 86 -19.19 -5.42 40.95
CA ALA A 86 -20.23 -5.85 40.04
C ALA A 86 -20.36 -7.38 40.03
N MET A 87 -21.57 -7.81 39.77
CA MET A 87 -22.07 -9.19 39.77
C MET A 87 -21.13 -10.16 39.02
N PRO A 88 -20.66 -11.22 39.68
CA PRO A 88 -19.76 -12.22 39.07
C PRO A 88 -20.35 -12.82 37.78
N GLU A 89 -21.66 -12.97 37.72
CA GLU A 89 -22.42 -13.49 36.57
C GLU A 89 -22.22 -12.68 35.28
N LEU A 90 -22.23 -11.35 35.38
CA LEU A 90 -21.99 -10.47 34.20
C LEU A 90 -20.56 -10.61 33.63
N PHE A 91 -19.59 -10.93 34.50
CA PHE A 91 -18.22 -11.15 34.02
C PHE A 91 -18.02 -12.54 33.46
N ALA A 92 -18.72 -13.55 33.98
CA ALA A 92 -18.75 -14.89 33.37
C ALA A 92 -19.39 -14.80 31.98
N GLU A 93 -20.46 -14.04 31.83
CA GLU A 93 -21.07 -13.81 30.52
C GLU A 93 -20.18 -12.99 29.58
N ALA A 94 -19.52 -11.96 30.09
CA ALA A 94 -18.53 -11.20 29.30
C ALA A 94 -17.38 -12.10 28.80
N ALA A 95 -16.94 -13.06 29.61
CA ALA A 95 -15.96 -14.06 29.24
C ALA A 95 -16.51 -15.02 28.17
N ALA A 96 -17.72 -15.51 28.32
CA ALA A 96 -18.39 -16.36 27.33
C ALA A 96 -18.54 -15.64 25.98
N LEU A 97 -19.02 -14.37 25.99
CA LEU A 97 -19.15 -13.54 24.79
C LEU A 97 -17.80 -13.31 24.08
N ARG A 98 -16.72 -13.25 24.83
CA ARG A 98 -15.37 -13.11 24.27
C ARG A 98 -14.88 -14.43 23.68
N LEU A 99 -15.15 -15.55 24.30
CA LEU A 99 -14.76 -16.88 23.80
C LEU A 99 -15.56 -17.25 22.55
N GLU A 100 -16.86 -16.95 22.55
CA GLU A 100 -17.74 -17.18 21.38
C GLU A 100 -17.22 -16.42 20.13
N LEU A 101 -16.84 -15.15 20.29
CA LEU A 101 -16.27 -14.34 19.20
C LEU A 101 -15.06 -13.55 19.71
N PRO A 102 -13.83 -14.07 19.57
CA PRO A 102 -12.60 -13.42 20.05
C PRO A 102 -12.35 -12.00 19.53
N GLY A 103 -12.98 -11.65 18.40
CA GLY A 103 -12.92 -10.34 17.79
C GLY A 103 -13.74 -9.25 18.49
N ARG A 104 -14.76 -9.61 19.33
CA ARG A 104 -15.60 -8.60 19.99
C ARG A 104 -14.79 -7.64 20.82
N SER A 105 -15.06 -6.34 20.71
CA SER A 105 -14.44 -5.30 21.54
C SER A 105 -15.05 -5.29 22.96
N ALA A 106 -14.36 -4.68 23.93
CA ALA A 106 -14.94 -4.47 25.26
C ALA A 106 -16.17 -3.55 25.20
N ALA A 107 -16.21 -2.60 24.25
CA ALA A 107 -17.35 -1.76 23.98
C ALA A 107 -18.57 -2.56 23.50
N GLN A 108 -18.36 -3.46 22.54
CA GLN A 108 -19.42 -4.35 22.04
C GLN A 108 -19.96 -5.26 23.17
N ILE A 109 -19.10 -5.84 23.98
CA ILE A 109 -19.50 -6.67 25.12
C ILE A 109 -20.29 -5.82 26.12
N SER A 110 -19.85 -4.58 26.43
CA SER A 110 -20.60 -3.67 27.30
C SER A 110 -22.00 -3.36 26.74
N SER A 111 -22.11 -3.14 25.44
CA SER A 111 -23.38 -2.91 24.76
C SER A 111 -24.30 -4.12 24.81
N ILE A 112 -23.78 -5.32 24.57
CA ILE A 112 -24.56 -6.57 24.64
C ILE A 112 -25.10 -6.79 26.05
N LEU A 113 -24.26 -6.63 27.07
CA LEU A 113 -24.67 -6.75 28.47
C LEU A 113 -25.74 -5.72 28.87
N TYR A 114 -25.61 -4.49 28.37
CA TYR A 114 -26.61 -3.45 28.58
C TYR A 114 -27.97 -3.80 27.95
N HIS A 115 -27.97 -4.23 26.70
CA HIS A 115 -29.22 -4.61 26.02
C HIS A 115 -29.89 -5.84 26.63
N ARG A 116 -29.10 -6.75 27.22
CA ARG A 116 -29.62 -7.97 27.81
C ARG A 116 -30.11 -7.79 29.26
N HIS A 117 -29.35 -7.00 30.04
CA HIS A 117 -29.61 -6.89 31.51
C HIS A 117 -29.97 -5.46 31.97
N GLY A 118 -29.97 -4.46 31.08
CA GLY A 118 -30.15 -3.08 31.45
C GLY A 118 -29.00 -2.46 32.26
N ILE A 119 -27.91 -3.21 32.46
CA ILE A 119 -26.80 -2.81 33.31
C ILE A 119 -25.61 -2.38 32.44
N ARG A 120 -25.19 -1.11 32.55
CA ARG A 120 -24.02 -0.59 31.84
C ARG A 120 -22.74 -0.84 32.63
N VAL A 121 -21.92 -1.75 32.16
CA VAL A 121 -20.58 -2.01 32.69
C VAL A 121 -19.55 -1.22 31.91
N ALA A 122 -18.72 -0.42 32.59
CA ALA A 122 -17.71 0.38 31.92
C ALA A 122 -16.70 -0.51 31.15
N GLU A 123 -16.37 -0.11 29.93
CA GLU A 123 -15.43 -0.83 29.05
C GLU A 123 -14.08 -1.15 29.74
N ARG A 124 -13.56 -0.15 30.50
CA ARG A 124 -12.32 -0.32 31.27
C ARG A 124 -12.42 -1.49 32.25
N THR A 125 -13.58 -1.68 32.88
CA THR A 125 -13.83 -2.77 33.84
C THR A 125 -13.86 -4.10 33.12
N ILE A 126 -14.62 -4.21 32.00
CA ILE A 126 -14.66 -5.42 31.16
C ILE A 126 -13.26 -5.78 30.66
N ARG A 127 -12.52 -4.80 30.13
CA ARG A 127 -11.14 -5.00 29.63
C ARG A 127 -10.22 -5.50 30.74
N GLY A 128 -10.33 -4.93 31.94
CA GLY A 128 -9.56 -5.35 33.10
C GLY A 128 -9.88 -6.79 33.55
N GLN A 129 -11.14 -7.17 33.55
CA GLN A 129 -11.57 -8.54 33.90
C GLN A 129 -11.14 -9.56 32.86
N LEU A 130 -11.38 -9.28 31.57
CA LEU A 130 -10.92 -10.16 30.48
C LEU A 130 -9.41 -10.33 30.49
N ARG A 131 -8.64 -9.30 30.87
CA ARG A 131 -7.17 -9.41 30.99
C ARG A 131 -6.78 -10.33 32.15
N ARG A 132 -7.44 -10.21 33.31
CA ARG A 132 -7.20 -11.09 34.49
C ARG A 132 -7.57 -12.55 34.21
N ALA A 133 -8.63 -12.77 33.43
CA ALA A 133 -9.06 -14.09 32.99
C ALA A 133 -8.21 -14.65 31.83
N GLY A 134 -7.17 -13.97 31.36
CA GLY A 134 -6.37 -14.43 30.21
C GLY A 134 -7.10 -14.30 28.85
N LEU A 135 -8.27 -13.65 28.81
CA LEU A 135 -9.14 -13.56 27.63
C LEU A 135 -8.99 -12.24 26.87
N HIS A 136 -7.82 -11.60 26.95
CA HIS A 136 -7.50 -10.42 26.12
C HIS A 136 -7.20 -10.84 24.67
N ARG A 137 -7.43 -9.93 23.71
CA ARG A 137 -7.31 -10.23 22.28
C ARG A 137 -5.98 -10.87 21.86
N ALA A 138 -4.89 -10.46 22.50
CA ALA A 138 -3.57 -11.01 22.18
C ALA A 138 -3.40 -12.47 22.67
N ALA A 139 -4.03 -12.85 23.80
CA ALA A 139 -4.00 -14.21 24.31
C ALA A 139 -4.91 -15.16 23.54
N LEU A 140 -6.04 -14.64 23.01
CA LEU A 140 -7.00 -15.41 22.21
C LEU A 140 -6.71 -15.39 20.71
N LYS A 141 -5.75 -14.60 20.25
CA LYS A 141 -5.22 -14.80 18.89
C LYS A 141 -4.66 -16.20 18.85
N ALA A 142 -5.23 -17.03 17.96
CA ALA A 142 -4.64 -18.33 17.63
C ALA A 142 -3.12 -18.14 17.56
N ALA A 143 -2.38 -19.06 18.17
CA ALA A 143 -0.92 -19.05 18.10
C ALA A 143 -0.54 -18.71 16.65
N PRO A 144 0.33 -17.72 16.42
CA PRO A 144 0.68 -17.36 15.07
C PRO A 144 1.06 -18.66 14.39
N LYS A 145 0.34 -19.01 13.30
CA LYS A 145 0.70 -20.20 12.52
C LYS A 145 2.17 -20.06 12.27
N ALA A 146 2.95 -21.04 12.73
CA ALA A 146 4.35 -21.14 12.40
C ALA A 146 4.40 -21.33 10.89
N TYR A 147 4.54 -20.24 10.16
CA TYR A 147 4.72 -20.28 8.71
C TYR A 147 6.17 -20.69 8.48
N GLY A 148 6.35 -21.80 7.79
CA GLY A 148 7.67 -22.22 7.34
C GLY A 148 8.32 -21.04 6.63
N ARG A 149 9.53 -20.70 7.04
CA ARG A 149 10.30 -19.63 6.40
C ARG A 149 10.76 -20.16 5.05
N TYR A 150 10.07 -19.74 3.99
CA TYR A 150 10.52 -20.04 2.65
C TYR A 150 11.69 -19.12 2.28
N GLU A 151 12.76 -19.69 1.82
CA GLU A 151 13.91 -19.02 1.23
C GLU A 151 14.33 -19.79 -0.02
N ALA A 152 14.58 -19.10 -1.11
CA ALA A 152 15.14 -19.70 -2.31
C ALA A 152 16.52 -20.29 -2.00
N GLU A 153 16.82 -21.46 -2.52
CA GLU A 153 18.07 -22.17 -2.22
C GLU A 153 19.28 -21.54 -2.91
N ARG A 154 19.07 -20.90 -4.07
CA ARG A 154 20.12 -20.29 -4.89
C ARG A 154 19.71 -18.96 -5.51
N PRO A 155 20.66 -18.10 -5.88
CA PRO A 155 20.38 -16.88 -6.65
C PRO A 155 19.65 -17.19 -7.96
N ASN A 156 18.80 -16.28 -8.39
CA ASN A 156 17.95 -16.42 -9.58
C ASN A 156 16.95 -17.59 -9.55
N GLU A 157 16.82 -18.31 -8.44
CA GLU A 157 15.71 -19.26 -8.30
C GLU A 157 14.37 -18.56 -8.23
N ARG A 158 14.31 -17.46 -7.45
CA ARG A 158 13.09 -16.67 -7.31
C ARG A 158 13.38 -15.19 -7.23
N TRP A 159 12.78 -14.45 -8.13
CA TRP A 159 12.66 -13.01 -8.01
C TRP A 159 11.29 -12.62 -7.49
N VAL A 160 11.25 -11.63 -6.62
CA VAL A 160 10.01 -11.04 -6.10
C VAL A 160 9.92 -9.61 -6.62
N THR A 161 8.79 -9.26 -7.24
CA THR A 161 8.58 -7.92 -7.77
C THR A 161 7.40 -7.24 -7.09
N ASP A 162 7.49 -5.92 -6.96
CA ASP A 162 6.49 -5.07 -6.31
C ASP A 162 6.55 -3.64 -6.84
N VAL A 163 5.52 -2.87 -6.54
CA VAL A 163 5.50 -1.43 -6.82
C VAL A 163 5.39 -0.66 -5.51
N LEU A 164 6.40 0.17 -5.25
CA LEU A 164 6.45 1.06 -4.11
C LEU A 164 6.04 2.47 -4.51
N VAL A 165 5.09 3.05 -3.79
CA VAL A 165 4.71 4.46 -3.95
C VAL A 165 5.85 5.34 -3.44
N GLY A 166 6.42 6.14 -4.34
CA GLY A 166 7.53 7.05 -4.11
C GLY A 166 7.09 8.49 -3.81
N PRO A 167 8.01 9.45 -3.88
CA PRO A 167 7.77 10.88 -3.67
C PRO A 167 7.02 11.53 -4.85
N TRP A 168 6.60 12.76 -4.66
CA TRP A 168 6.22 13.65 -5.74
C TRP A 168 7.48 14.16 -6.44
N VAL A 169 7.47 14.16 -7.76
CA VAL A 169 8.57 14.64 -8.59
C VAL A 169 8.05 15.66 -9.60
N PRO A 170 8.84 16.68 -9.97
CA PRO A 170 8.50 17.58 -11.05
C PRO A 170 8.26 16.81 -12.35
N TYR A 171 7.17 17.12 -13.05
CA TYR A 171 6.80 16.42 -14.27
C TYR A 171 6.13 17.36 -15.27
N PRO A 172 6.79 17.71 -16.40
CA PRO A 172 6.34 18.77 -17.31
C PRO A 172 4.97 18.54 -17.96
N ARG A 173 4.49 17.30 -18.00
CA ARG A 173 3.25 16.92 -18.70
C ARG A 173 1.99 16.88 -17.84
N ARG A 174 2.07 17.16 -16.52
CA ARG A 174 0.93 17.06 -15.59
C ARG A 174 1.06 18.12 -14.51
N ASP A 175 0.42 19.26 -14.62
CA ASP A 175 0.34 20.31 -13.60
C ASP A 175 1.65 20.54 -12.81
N GLY A 176 2.80 20.27 -13.44
CA GLY A 176 4.12 20.41 -12.88
C GLY A 176 4.60 19.26 -11.98
N SER A 177 3.79 18.27 -11.60
CA SER A 177 4.22 17.16 -10.74
C SER A 177 3.54 15.82 -11.01
N ALA A 178 4.24 14.73 -10.71
CA ALA A 178 3.71 13.37 -10.72
C ALA A 178 4.18 12.58 -9.49
N ARG A 179 3.36 11.65 -9.02
CA ARG A 179 3.77 10.73 -7.96
C ARG A 179 4.59 9.59 -8.53
N ALA A 180 5.87 9.54 -8.21
CA ALA A 180 6.76 8.49 -8.68
C ALA A 180 6.34 7.10 -8.15
N ARG A 181 6.53 6.06 -8.98
CA ARG A 181 6.24 4.66 -8.69
C ARG A 181 7.52 3.86 -8.90
N LEU A 182 8.08 3.32 -7.83
CA LEU A 182 9.25 2.45 -7.93
C LEU A 182 8.79 1.03 -8.22
N PHE A 183 9.04 0.56 -9.43
CA PHE A 183 9.03 -0.87 -9.72
C PHE A 183 10.34 -1.48 -9.26
N LEU A 184 10.28 -2.56 -8.51
CA LEU A 184 11.43 -3.17 -7.86
C LEU A 184 11.43 -4.68 -8.06
N ILE A 185 12.60 -5.24 -8.33
CA ILE A 185 12.85 -6.69 -8.34
C ILE A 185 13.93 -7.01 -7.32
N VAL A 186 13.63 -7.96 -6.46
CA VAL A 186 14.53 -8.45 -5.39
C VAL A 186 14.76 -9.94 -5.57
N ASP A 187 15.98 -10.39 -5.50
CA ASP A 187 16.33 -11.81 -5.44
C ASP A 187 16.04 -12.38 -4.05
N ASP A 188 15.23 -13.43 -3.97
CA ASP A 188 14.77 -13.98 -2.70
C ASP A 188 15.88 -14.67 -1.91
N HIS A 189 16.89 -15.24 -2.57
CA HIS A 189 18.02 -15.88 -1.91
C HIS A 189 18.99 -14.85 -1.35
N SER A 190 19.54 -14.01 -2.21
CA SER A 190 20.63 -13.08 -1.86
C SER A 190 20.17 -11.80 -1.20
N ARG A 191 18.89 -11.44 -1.32
CA ARG A 191 18.32 -10.11 -0.95
C ARG A 191 18.82 -8.97 -1.86
N LEU A 192 19.46 -9.31 -2.97
CA LEU A 192 19.94 -8.34 -3.94
C LEU A 192 18.75 -7.53 -4.50
N LEU A 193 18.89 -6.22 -4.51
CA LEU A 193 18.07 -5.37 -5.36
C LEU A 193 18.56 -5.60 -6.79
N VAL A 194 17.87 -6.49 -7.53
CA VAL A 194 18.26 -6.93 -8.87
C VAL A 194 18.22 -5.77 -9.85
N ASP A 195 17.09 -5.08 -9.89
CA ASP A 195 16.89 -3.79 -10.55
C ASP A 195 15.72 -3.05 -9.90
N GLY A 196 15.69 -1.73 -10.08
CA GLY A 196 14.59 -0.88 -9.65
C GLY A 196 14.60 0.41 -10.44
N ARG A 197 13.41 0.90 -10.80
CA ARG A 197 13.27 2.14 -11.55
C ARG A 197 11.98 2.86 -11.16
N PHE A 198 12.08 4.16 -11.01
CA PHE A 198 10.94 5.03 -10.80
C PHE A 198 10.31 5.43 -12.14
N TYR A 199 8.99 5.42 -12.18
CA TYR A 199 8.17 5.84 -13.32
C TYR A 199 7.07 6.79 -12.84
N ASP A 200 6.43 7.49 -13.78
CA ASP A 200 5.34 8.43 -13.53
C ASP A 200 3.97 7.76 -13.35
N ARG A 201 3.88 6.47 -13.67
CA ARG A 201 2.63 5.68 -13.66
C ARG A 201 2.90 4.19 -13.44
N GLU A 202 1.83 3.42 -13.32
CA GLU A 202 1.87 1.96 -13.25
C GLU A 202 1.16 1.37 -14.47
N ASN A 203 1.89 0.59 -15.28
CA ASN A 203 1.34 -0.19 -16.37
C ASN A 203 2.20 -1.40 -16.73
N ALA A 204 1.67 -2.29 -17.57
CA ALA A 204 2.35 -3.51 -18.00
C ALA A 204 3.66 -3.25 -18.76
N ARG A 205 3.71 -2.19 -19.57
CA ARG A 205 4.90 -1.83 -20.37
C ARG A 205 6.09 -1.51 -19.46
N LEU A 206 5.87 -0.71 -18.43
CA LEU A 206 6.92 -0.32 -17.48
C LEU A 206 7.41 -1.50 -16.61
N CYS A 207 6.50 -2.42 -16.28
CA CYS A 207 6.86 -3.68 -15.64
C CYS A 207 7.78 -4.52 -16.54
N GLN A 208 7.48 -4.61 -17.83
CA GLN A 208 8.29 -5.35 -18.80
C GLN A 208 9.64 -4.67 -19.07
N ASP A 209 9.68 -3.33 -19.14
CA ASP A 209 10.95 -2.59 -19.24
C ASP A 209 11.88 -2.96 -18.08
N LEU A 210 11.38 -2.88 -16.84
CA LEU A 210 12.16 -3.27 -15.67
C LEU A 210 12.64 -4.73 -15.76
N LEU A 211 11.74 -5.66 -16.12
CA LEU A 211 12.08 -7.09 -16.21
C LEU A 211 13.13 -7.36 -17.29
N ARG A 212 13.03 -6.71 -18.46
CA ARG A 212 14.03 -6.78 -19.54
C ARG A 212 15.41 -6.35 -19.03
N ARG A 213 15.47 -5.19 -18.36
CA ARG A 213 16.71 -4.63 -17.78
C ARG A 213 17.31 -5.56 -16.74
N ALA A 214 16.47 -6.09 -15.83
CA ALA A 214 16.88 -7.02 -14.80
C ALA A 214 17.49 -8.30 -15.40
N ILE A 215 16.83 -8.92 -16.38
CA ILE A 215 17.31 -10.13 -17.05
C ILE A 215 18.60 -9.86 -17.80
N THR A 216 18.71 -8.75 -18.51
CA THR A 216 19.96 -8.39 -19.23
C THR A 216 21.14 -8.24 -18.28
N ARG A 217 20.93 -7.74 -17.07
CA ARG A 217 22.00 -7.48 -16.09
C ARG A 217 22.37 -8.71 -15.25
N ARG A 218 21.38 -9.55 -14.90
CA ARG A 218 21.51 -10.56 -13.84
C ARG A 218 21.15 -11.98 -14.28
N GLY A 219 20.74 -12.15 -15.53
CA GLY A 219 20.30 -13.43 -16.07
C GLY A 219 18.82 -13.71 -15.81
N ILE A 220 18.35 -14.88 -16.21
CA ILE A 220 16.95 -15.29 -16.18
C ILE A 220 16.65 -15.98 -14.85
N PRO A 221 15.61 -15.57 -14.10
CA PRO A 221 15.14 -16.29 -12.91
C PRO A 221 14.35 -17.54 -13.31
N ASP A 222 14.24 -18.50 -12.41
CA ASP A 222 13.34 -19.65 -12.61
C ASP A 222 11.89 -19.28 -12.28
N ILE A 223 11.70 -18.43 -11.27
CA ILE A 223 10.40 -18.02 -10.79
C ILE A 223 10.35 -16.49 -10.70
N LEU A 224 9.31 -15.91 -11.27
CA LEU A 224 8.91 -14.52 -11.01
C LEU A 224 7.67 -14.52 -10.12
N TYR A 225 7.82 -14.02 -8.89
CA TYR A 225 6.73 -13.91 -7.93
C TYR A 225 6.25 -12.47 -7.85
N CYS A 226 4.97 -12.23 -8.09
CA CYS A 226 4.37 -10.90 -8.10
C CYS A 226 3.01 -10.89 -7.39
N ASP A 227 2.48 -9.72 -7.15
CA ASP A 227 1.10 -9.58 -6.70
C ASP A 227 0.10 -9.67 -7.87
N ASN A 228 -1.19 -9.54 -7.54
CA ASN A 228 -2.26 -9.52 -8.55
C ASN A 228 -2.55 -8.10 -9.08
N GLY A 229 -1.64 -7.15 -8.90
CA GLY A 229 -1.78 -5.80 -9.41
C GLY A 229 -1.86 -5.76 -10.95
N ALA A 230 -2.58 -4.78 -11.49
CA ALA A 230 -2.76 -4.64 -12.93
C ALA A 230 -1.46 -4.66 -13.78
N PRO A 231 -0.33 -4.10 -13.31
CA PRO A 231 0.94 -4.20 -14.04
C PRO A 231 1.47 -5.62 -14.19
N PHE A 232 1.06 -6.55 -13.33
CA PHE A 232 1.54 -7.93 -13.30
C PHE A 232 0.52 -8.95 -13.81
N ALA A 233 -0.77 -8.64 -13.73
CA ALA A 233 -1.85 -9.54 -14.15
C ALA A 233 -2.25 -9.29 -15.60
N ASN A 234 -1.35 -9.59 -16.56
CA ASN A 234 -1.60 -9.37 -17.98
C ASN A 234 -1.00 -10.47 -18.85
N ALA A 235 -1.61 -10.66 -20.03
CA ALA A 235 -1.20 -11.70 -20.97
C ALA A 235 0.22 -11.52 -21.54
N TRP A 236 0.69 -10.29 -21.66
CA TRP A 236 2.03 -10.01 -22.18
C TRP A 236 3.13 -10.47 -21.22
N LEU A 237 2.96 -10.21 -19.91
CA LEU A 237 3.91 -10.70 -18.91
C LEU A 237 3.91 -12.24 -18.86
N ALA A 238 2.71 -12.85 -18.93
CA ALA A 238 2.59 -14.31 -18.96
C ALA A 238 3.29 -14.90 -20.19
N ARG A 239 3.13 -14.30 -21.38
CA ARG A 239 3.84 -14.68 -22.60
C ARG A 239 5.35 -14.52 -22.47
N THR A 240 5.81 -13.37 -21.98
CA THR A 240 7.24 -13.10 -21.74
C THR A 240 7.84 -14.18 -20.86
N CYS A 241 7.20 -14.48 -19.74
CA CYS A 241 7.65 -15.53 -18.83
C CYS A 241 7.66 -16.92 -19.49
N ALA A 242 6.64 -17.25 -20.29
CA ALA A 242 6.57 -18.53 -21.00
C ALA A 242 7.71 -18.68 -22.02
N VAL A 243 7.99 -17.65 -22.83
CA VAL A 243 9.09 -17.66 -23.82
C VAL A 243 10.44 -17.83 -23.16
N LEU A 244 10.66 -17.18 -22.01
CA LEU A 244 11.92 -17.26 -21.25
C LEU A 244 11.99 -18.46 -20.30
N SER A 245 10.96 -19.33 -20.28
CA SER A 245 10.86 -20.46 -19.35
C SER A 245 10.94 -20.01 -17.89
N ILE A 246 10.28 -18.90 -17.55
CA ILE A 246 10.13 -18.38 -16.20
C ILE A 246 8.76 -18.82 -15.68
N ARG A 247 8.70 -19.42 -14.51
CA ARG A 247 7.43 -19.74 -13.85
C ARG A 247 6.87 -18.49 -13.19
N LEU A 248 5.80 -17.92 -13.79
CA LEU A 248 5.08 -16.79 -13.20
C LEU A 248 4.18 -17.27 -12.07
N VAL A 249 4.32 -16.69 -10.89
CA VAL A 249 3.54 -17.03 -9.68
C VAL A 249 2.95 -15.77 -9.09
N HIS A 250 1.62 -15.75 -8.97
CA HIS A 250 0.92 -14.66 -8.30
C HIS A 250 0.65 -14.99 -6.83
N SER A 251 0.77 -13.99 -5.96
CA SER A 251 0.46 -14.14 -4.54
C SER A 251 -1.03 -14.47 -4.35
N LYS A 252 -1.32 -15.40 -3.45
CA LYS A 252 -2.72 -15.68 -3.07
C LYS A 252 -3.31 -14.45 -2.38
N PRO A 253 -4.54 -14.02 -2.71
CA PRO A 253 -5.22 -12.96 -1.99
C PRO A 253 -5.22 -13.23 -0.48
N TYR A 254 -5.02 -12.20 0.32
CA TYR A 254 -5.01 -12.26 1.79
C TYR A 254 -3.95 -13.19 2.42
N SER A 255 -2.91 -13.59 1.69
CA SER A 255 -1.81 -14.42 2.21
C SER A 255 -0.52 -13.60 2.36
N PRO A 256 -0.20 -13.07 3.56
CA PRO A 256 0.96 -12.19 3.76
C PRO A 256 2.30 -12.96 3.78
N GLN A 257 2.26 -14.28 3.69
CA GLN A 257 3.38 -15.18 4.00
C GLN A 257 4.60 -15.05 3.06
N GLY A 258 4.39 -14.60 1.83
CA GLY A 258 5.48 -14.39 0.85
C GLY A 258 6.03 -12.96 0.81
N ARG A 259 5.43 -12.00 1.52
CA ARG A 259 5.71 -10.57 1.39
C ARG A 259 6.60 -9.96 2.47
N GLY A 260 6.85 -10.66 3.56
CA GLY A 260 7.61 -10.10 4.70
C GLY A 260 9.03 -9.64 4.33
N LYS A 261 9.68 -10.31 3.36
CA LYS A 261 10.99 -9.92 2.84
C LYS A 261 10.91 -8.64 2.01
N GLN A 262 9.88 -8.55 1.16
CA GLN A 262 9.58 -7.40 0.33
C GLN A 262 9.20 -6.16 1.15
N GLU A 263 8.33 -6.34 2.15
CA GLU A 263 7.95 -5.26 3.07
C GLU A 263 9.18 -4.69 3.79
N ARG A 264 10.14 -5.55 4.14
CA ARG A 264 11.41 -5.15 4.75
C ARG A 264 12.29 -4.37 3.78
N ALA A 265 12.41 -4.83 2.53
CA ALA A 265 13.13 -4.12 1.47
C ALA A 265 12.48 -2.75 1.19
N ASN A 266 11.16 -2.70 1.07
CA ASN A 266 10.40 -1.47 0.86
C ASN A 266 10.58 -0.48 2.02
N ARG A 267 10.58 -0.96 3.26
CA ARG A 267 10.86 -0.13 4.44
C ARG A 267 12.27 0.44 4.39
N TYR A 268 13.26 -0.40 4.11
CA TYR A 268 14.66 0.03 4.01
C TYR A 268 14.84 1.09 2.92
N ILE A 269 14.21 0.92 1.75
CA ILE A 269 14.25 1.93 0.69
C ILE A 269 13.62 3.25 1.15
N ARG A 270 12.48 3.19 1.85
CA ARG A 270 11.82 4.42 2.36
C ARG A 270 12.69 5.14 3.37
N GLU A 271 13.27 4.41 4.32
CA GLU A 271 14.02 5.00 5.44
C GLU A 271 15.43 5.45 5.04
N ALA A 272 16.12 4.67 4.20
CA ALA A 272 17.52 4.90 3.89
C ALA A 272 17.78 5.62 2.55
N PHE A 273 16.83 5.59 1.61
CA PHE A 273 16.98 6.26 0.31
C PHE A 273 15.98 7.40 0.13
N LEU A 274 14.67 7.12 0.25
CA LEU A 274 13.66 8.13 -0.08
C LEU A 274 13.68 9.30 0.91
N ALA A 275 14.03 9.08 2.18
CA ALA A 275 14.18 10.14 3.15
C ALA A 275 15.28 11.13 2.73
N GLU A 276 16.45 10.62 2.34
CA GLU A 276 17.58 11.43 1.87
C GLU A 276 17.28 12.13 0.55
N ALA A 277 16.74 11.40 -0.45
CA ALA A 277 16.38 11.97 -1.73
C ALA A 277 15.35 13.12 -1.60
N THR A 278 14.36 12.94 -0.72
CA THR A 278 13.35 13.98 -0.46
C THR A 278 13.97 15.19 0.27
N HIS A 279 14.90 14.95 1.19
CA HIS A 279 15.60 16.02 1.91
C HIS A 279 16.49 16.88 0.98
N GLN A 280 17.17 16.24 0.04
CA GLN A 280 18.02 16.94 -0.93
C GLN A 280 17.24 17.74 -1.98
N GLY A 281 15.97 17.41 -2.18
CA GLY A 281 15.13 18.00 -3.24
C GLY A 281 15.31 17.28 -4.57
N ILE A 282 14.19 16.80 -5.14
CA ILE A 282 14.17 16.04 -6.38
C ILE A 282 13.79 16.98 -7.52
N GLU A 283 14.67 17.16 -8.49
CA GLU A 283 14.47 18.03 -9.63
C GLU A 283 13.83 17.33 -10.84
N SER A 284 14.05 16.02 -10.97
CA SER A 284 13.50 15.22 -12.07
C SER A 284 13.38 13.75 -11.73
N LEU A 285 12.59 13.02 -12.53
CA LEU A 285 12.47 11.58 -12.45
C LEU A 285 13.79 10.87 -12.82
N ASP A 286 14.53 11.42 -13.78
CA ASP A 286 15.81 10.85 -14.20
C ASP A 286 16.87 10.99 -13.11
N GLN A 287 16.98 12.16 -12.47
CA GLN A 287 17.85 12.37 -11.32
C GLN A 287 17.54 11.37 -10.19
N LEU A 288 16.25 11.19 -9.88
CA LEU A 288 15.83 10.23 -8.84
C LEU A 288 16.25 8.80 -9.21
N ASN A 289 16.17 8.41 -10.48
CA ASN A 289 16.60 7.12 -10.98
C ASN A 289 18.11 6.94 -10.93
N ASP A 290 18.89 7.97 -11.26
CA ASP A 290 20.35 7.94 -11.18
C ASP A 290 20.81 7.79 -9.73
N TRP A 291 20.23 8.54 -8.81
CA TRP A 291 20.49 8.42 -7.38
C TRP A 291 20.12 7.03 -6.84
N PHE A 292 18.97 6.49 -7.24
CA PHE A 292 18.55 5.16 -6.82
C PHE A 292 19.49 4.09 -7.33
N THR A 293 19.90 4.18 -8.59
CA THR A 293 20.83 3.22 -9.21
C THR A 293 22.20 3.23 -8.50
N ALA A 294 22.73 4.42 -8.23
CA ALA A 294 23.98 4.59 -7.51
C ALA A 294 23.87 4.06 -6.06
N TRP A 295 22.82 4.44 -5.35
CA TRP A 295 22.58 3.99 -3.98
C TRP A 295 22.38 2.48 -3.89
N ALA A 296 21.58 1.89 -4.78
CA ALA A 296 21.37 0.44 -4.83
C ALA A 296 22.68 -0.31 -5.07
N GLY A 297 23.51 0.17 -5.99
CA GLY A 297 24.79 -0.45 -6.34
C GLY A 297 25.89 -0.27 -5.29
N GLN A 298 26.01 0.92 -4.69
CA GLN A 298 27.14 1.23 -3.80
C GLN A 298 26.80 1.03 -2.31
N VAL A 299 25.52 1.13 -1.93
CA VAL A 299 25.10 1.08 -0.52
C VAL A 299 24.27 -0.18 -0.26
N ALA A 300 23.06 -0.28 -0.85
CA ALA A 300 22.11 -1.32 -0.46
C ALA A 300 22.62 -2.74 -0.75
N ASN A 301 23.20 -2.96 -1.92
CA ASN A 301 23.67 -4.27 -2.33
C ASN A 301 25.05 -4.66 -1.74
N ARG A 302 25.76 -3.71 -1.13
CA ARG A 302 27.08 -3.95 -0.50
C ARG A 302 27.02 -4.00 1.02
N ARG A 303 25.96 -3.48 1.62
CA ARG A 303 25.78 -3.55 3.08
C ARG A 303 25.51 -4.98 3.50
N VAL A 304 26.24 -5.47 4.52
CA VAL A 304 25.97 -6.78 5.12
C VAL A 304 24.52 -6.85 5.62
N HIS A 305 23.77 -7.79 5.09
CA HIS A 305 22.37 -7.99 5.44
C HIS A 305 22.26 -8.76 6.76
N ALA A 306 21.59 -8.23 7.75
CA ALA A 306 21.52 -8.77 9.12
C ALA A 306 21.01 -10.22 9.20
N GLU A 307 20.19 -10.64 8.25
CA GLU A 307 19.59 -11.99 8.22
C GLU A 307 20.50 -13.02 7.58
N THR A 308 21.27 -12.63 6.55
CA THR A 308 22.13 -13.54 5.81
C THR A 308 23.60 -13.49 6.25
N GLY A 309 23.99 -12.45 7.00
CA GLY A 309 25.38 -12.24 7.43
C GLY A 309 26.35 -11.89 6.28
N GLN A 310 25.84 -11.68 5.07
CA GLN A 310 26.63 -11.42 3.86
C GLN A 310 26.10 -10.19 3.12
N ALA A 311 26.93 -9.55 2.32
CA ALA A 311 26.45 -8.53 1.40
C ALA A 311 25.62 -9.18 0.28
N PRO A 312 24.46 -8.58 -0.10
CA PRO A 312 23.59 -9.13 -1.14
C PRO A 312 24.33 -9.44 -2.45
N ILE A 313 25.22 -8.57 -2.88
CA ILE A 313 25.98 -8.76 -4.13
C ILE A 313 26.93 -9.95 -4.03
N ASP A 314 27.63 -10.11 -2.93
CA ASP A 314 28.60 -11.21 -2.74
C ASP A 314 27.85 -12.55 -2.68
N ARG A 315 26.73 -12.59 -1.96
CA ARG A 315 25.87 -13.78 -1.87
C ARG A 315 25.27 -14.16 -3.23
N PHE A 316 24.91 -13.15 -4.05
CA PHE A 316 24.43 -13.37 -5.40
C PHE A 316 25.52 -13.96 -6.30
N CYS A 317 26.72 -13.37 -6.29
CA CYS A 317 27.84 -13.82 -7.11
C CYS A 317 28.38 -15.21 -6.71
N ALA A 318 28.30 -15.57 -5.44
CA ALA A 318 28.70 -16.88 -4.95
C ALA A 318 27.86 -18.06 -5.51
N GLY A 319 26.68 -17.78 -6.07
CA GLY A 319 25.80 -18.79 -6.65
C GLY A 319 26.25 -19.36 -8.01
N GLY A 320 27.39 -18.94 -8.52
CA GLY A 320 27.93 -19.41 -9.79
C GLY A 320 27.32 -18.77 -11.04
N PRO A 321 27.54 -19.34 -12.22
CA PRO A 321 27.04 -18.79 -13.47
C PRO A 321 25.51 -18.83 -13.53
N HIS A 322 24.91 -17.72 -13.92
CA HIS A 322 23.46 -17.60 -14.07
C HIS A 322 23.04 -17.86 -15.51
N ARG A 323 21.83 -18.40 -15.69
CA ARG A 323 21.22 -18.63 -17.00
C ARG A 323 21.06 -17.29 -17.73
N GLN A 324 21.76 -17.13 -18.86
CA GLN A 324 21.66 -15.94 -19.69
C GLN A 324 20.63 -16.13 -20.79
N ALA A 325 20.01 -15.02 -21.21
CA ALA A 325 19.11 -15.03 -22.34
C ALA A 325 19.90 -14.89 -23.64
N ASP A 326 19.62 -15.75 -24.64
CA ASP A 326 19.99 -15.46 -26.02
C ASP A 326 19.36 -14.13 -26.46
N PRO A 327 20.11 -13.21 -27.07
CA PRO A 327 19.58 -11.91 -27.49
C PRO A 327 18.37 -11.99 -28.43
N ALA A 328 18.29 -13.02 -29.29
CA ALA A 328 17.13 -13.21 -30.18
C ALA A 328 15.90 -13.68 -29.41
N VAL A 329 16.10 -14.62 -28.48
CA VAL A 329 15.01 -15.09 -27.58
C VAL A 329 14.54 -13.96 -26.67
N LEU A 330 15.46 -13.14 -26.16
CA LEU A 330 15.12 -11.97 -25.33
C LEU A 330 14.27 -10.97 -26.12
N ARG A 331 14.66 -10.63 -27.35
CA ARG A 331 13.86 -9.74 -28.19
C ARG A 331 12.46 -10.31 -28.44
N GLU A 332 12.38 -11.59 -28.80
CA GLU A 332 11.08 -12.24 -29.04
C GLU A 332 10.19 -12.27 -27.80
N ALA A 333 10.75 -12.50 -26.63
CA ALA A 333 10.02 -12.55 -25.37
C ALA A 333 9.30 -11.23 -25.02
N PHE A 334 9.91 -10.09 -25.37
CA PHE A 334 9.40 -8.76 -25.05
C PHE A 334 8.60 -8.12 -26.20
N ARG A 335 8.35 -8.85 -27.27
CA ARG A 335 7.48 -8.36 -28.36
C ARG A 335 6.02 -8.39 -27.94
N TRP A 336 5.32 -7.32 -28.31
CA TRP A 336 3.90 -7.22 -28.13
C TRP A 336 3.17 -7.60 -29.40
N SER A 337 1.92 -8.06 -29.25
CA SER A 337 1.04 -8.27 -30.37
C SER A 337 -0.29 -7.58 -30.16
N VAL A 338 -0.82 -6.98 -31.21
CA VAL A 338 -2.15 -6.39 -31.24
C VAL A 338 -2.81 -6.67 -32.58
N THR A 339 -4.10 -6.98 -32.57
CA THR A 339 -4.86 -7.14 -33.78
C THR A 339 -5.48 -5.82 -34.21
N ARG A 340 -5.29 -5.43 -35.48
CA ARG A 340 -5.86 -4.24 -36.09
C ARG A 340 -6.50 -4.56 -37.40
N ARG A 341 -7.52 -3.76 -37.79
CA ARG A 341 -8.10 -3.82 -39.13
C ARG A 341 -7.33 -2.85 -40.03
N VAL A 342 -6.94 -3.31 -41.20
CA VAL A 342 -6.30 -2.47 -42.21
C VAL A 342 -7.34 -1.50 -42.81
N THR A 343 -6.99 -0.21 -42.81
CA THR A 343 -7.87 0.83 -43.36
C THR A 343 -7.97 0.78 -44.88
N ARG A 344 -8.91 1.52 -45.45
CA ARG A 344 -9.03 1.67 -46.92
C ARG A 344 -7.82 2.30 -47.59
N THR A 345 -7.01 3.01 -46.84
CA THR A 345 -5.78 3.64 -47.29
C THR A 345 -4.54 2.76 -47.11
N ALA A 346 -4.73 1.46 -46.92
CA ALA A 346 -3.68 0.48 -46.65
C ALA A 346 -2.77 0.89 -45.48
N THR A 347 -3.40 1.37 -44.40
CA THR A 347 -2.67 1.75 -43.17
C THR A 347 -3.25 1.06 -41.95
N VAL A 348 -2.40 0.91 -40.90
CA VAL A 348 -2.80 0.43 -39.57
C VAL A 348 -2.35 1.37 -38.51
N PRO A 349 -3.19 1.70 -37.52
CA PRO A 349 -2.78 2.51 -36.36
C PRO A 349 -2.08 1.64 -35.30
N LEU A 350 -0.95 2.13 -34.79
CA LEU A 350 -0.19 1.50 -33.71
C LEU A 350 0.48 2.55 -32.85
N GLU A 351 0.27 2.53 -31.51
CA GLU A 351 0.89 3.43 -30.53
C GLU A 351 0.86 4.93 -30.92
N GLY A 352 -0.29 5.38 -31.46
CA GLY A 352 -0.48 6.78 -31.90
C GLY A 352 0.12 7.12 -33.26
N ASN A 353 0.80 6.17 -33.92
CA ASN A 353 1.36 6.32 -35.25
C ASN A 353 0.52 5.54 -36.28
N SER A 354 0.68 5.88 -37.56
CA SER A 354 0.13 5.14 -38.69
C SER A 354 1.25 4.43 -39.45
N TYR A 355 1.00 3.21 -39.90
CA TYR A 355 1.95 2.42 -40.66
C TYR A 355 1.31 1.97 -41.99
N SER A 356 2.03 2.11 -43.08
CA SER A 356 1.67 1.58 -44.37
C SER A 356 1.87 0.06 -44.38
N VAL A 357 0.90 -0.65 -44.97
CA VAL A 357 0.93 -2.08 -45.17
C VAL A 357 0.57 -2.43 -46.63
N ASP A 358 0.75 -3.69 -47.00
CA ASP A 358 0.40 -4.14 -48.34
C ASP A 358 -1.09 -3.84 -48.62
N PRO A 359 -1.41 -3.19 -49.76
CA PRO A 359 -2.79 -2.92 -50.20
C PRO A 359 -3.68 -4.20 -50.29
N ALA A 360 -3.09 -5.35 -50.54
CA ALA A 360 -3.83 -6.64 -50.58
C ALA A 360 -4.47 -7.00 -49.22
N LEU A 361 -4.02 -6.38 -48.13
CA LEU A 361 -4.52 -6.60 -46.77
C LEU A 361 -5.69 -5.65 -46.41
N VAL A 362 -6.08 -4.73 -47.28
CA VAL A 362 -7.17 -3.77 -46.99
C VAL A 362 -8.45 -4.50 -46.56
N GLY A 363 -9.01 -4.02 -45.43
CA GLY A 363 -10.21 -4.59 -44.83
C GLY A 363 -9.99 -5.84 -43.98
N ARG A 364 -8.82 -6.48 -44.06
CA ARG A 364 -8.47 -7.66 -43.26
C ARG A 364 -8.09 -7.26 -41.84
N ARG A 365 -8.20 -8.22 -40.91
CA ARG A 365 -7.65 -8.09 -39.58
C ARG A 365 -6.26 -8.72 -39.58
N VAL A 366 -5.24 -7.94 -39.19
CA VAL A 366 -3.86 -8.38 -39.11
C VAL A 366 -3.38 -8.29 -37.67
N GLU A 367 -2.53 -9.23 -37.26
CA GLU A 367 -1.78 -9.16 -36.01
C GLU A 367 -0.49 -8.42 -36.30
N LEU A 368 -0.24 -7.35 -35.52
CA LEU A 368 1.02 -6.61 -35.53
C LEU A 368 1.87 -7.09 -34.37
N ARG A 369 3.09 -7.52 -34.65
CA ARG A 369 4.08 -7.87 -33.63
C ARG A 369 5.21 -6.85 -33.66
N TYR A 370 5.47 -6.23 -32.51
CA TYR A 370 6.40 -5.11 -32.39
C TYR A 370 7.08 -5.10 -31.03
N ASP A 371 8.23 -4.45 -30.93
CA ASP A 371 8.85 -4.09 -29.66
C ASP A 371 8.26 -2.76 -29.18
N PRO A 372 7.63 -2.66 -27.99
CA PRO A 372 7.07 -1.39 -27.52
C PRO A 372 8.11 -0.29 -27.28
N GLU A 373 9.41 -0.66 -27.17
CA GLU A 373 10.50 0.29 -27.03
C GLU A 373 11.16 0.66 -28.37
N ASP A 374 10.92 -0.17 -29.43
CA ASP A 374 11.42 0.08 -30.78
C ASP A 374 10.32 -0.16 -31.82
N LEU A 375 9.67 0.92 -32.21
CA LEU A 375 8.59 0.91 -33.20
C LEU A 375 9.08 1.00 -34.65
N SER A 376 10.39 0.93 -34.90
CA SER A 376 10.96 0.98 -36.26
C SER A 376 10.65 -0.28 -37.05
N ARG A 377 10.43 -1.38 -36.37
CA ARG A 377 10.15 -2.70 -36.99
C ARG A 377 8.86 -3.29 -36.46
N VAL A 378 7.83 -3.25 -37.29
CA VAL A 378 6.50 -3.82 -37.00
C VAL A 378 6.21 -4.93 -38.00
N GLU A 379 6.10 -6.17 -37.54
CA GLU A 379 5.82 -7.34 -38.37
C GLU A 379 4.31 -7.62 -38.42
N LEU A 380 3.85 -8.01 -39.58
CA LEU A 380 2.45 -8.32 -39.87
C LEU A 380 2.24 -9.83 -39.98
N PHE A 381 1.15 -10.31 -39.38
CA PHE A 381 0.72 -11.69 -39.47
C PHE A 381 -0.76 -11.71 -39.86
N LEU A 382 -1.10 -12.56 -40.82
CA LEU A 382 -2.48 -12.84 -41.22
C LEU A 382 -2.74 -14.34 -40.98
N ASP A 383 -3.75 -14.64 -40.15
CA ASP A 383 -4.09 -16.00 -39.74
C ASP A 383 -2.90 -16.84 -39.27
N GLY A 384 -2.03 -16.21 -38.49
CA GLY A 384 -0.81 -16.82 -37.92
C GLY A 384 0.37 -16.94 -38.87
N LYS A 385 0.25 -16.57 -40.14
CA LYS A 385 1.32 -16.60 -41.13
C LYS A 385 1.92 -15.21 -41.33
N PRO A 386 3.27 -15.09 -41.52
CA PRO A 386 3.90 -13.82 -41.84
C PRO A 386 3.25 -13.19 -43.10
N ALA A 387 2.89 -11.92 -43.00
CA ALA A 387 2.21 -11.15 -44.06
C ALA A 387 2.99 -9.88 -44.44
N GLY A 388 4.27 -9.77 -44.02
CA GLY A 388 5.14 -8.65 -44.34
C GLY A 388 5.52 -7.78 -43.14
N THR A 389 5.98 -6.58 -43.44
CA THR A 389 6.38 -5.57 -42.44
C THR A 389 5.61 -4.29 -42.68
N ALA A 390 5.14 -3.68 -41.62
CA ALA A 390 4.51 -2.36 -41.69
C ALA A 390 5.61 -1.27 -41.64
N VAL A 391 5.51 -0.29 -42.51
CA VAL A 391 6.45 0.82 -42.63
C VAL A 391 5.80 2.09 -42.08
N PRO A 392 6.50 2.92 -41.27
CA PRO A 392 5.94 4.18 -40.79
C PRO A 392 5.37 5.01 -41.95
N PHE A 393 4.10 5.38 -41.81
CA PHE A 393 3.41 6.19 -42.83
C PHE A 393 3.79 7.66 -42.68
N VAL A 394 4.50 8.17 -43.67
CA VAL A 394 4.83 9.59 -43.77
C VAL A 394 3.91 10.22 -44.81
N ILE A 395 3.15 11.25 -44.44
CA ILE A 395 2.34 12.02 -45.37
C ILE A 395 3.31 12.89 -46.20
N GLY A 396 3.73 12.34 -47.34
CA GLY A 396 4.46 13.13 -48.35
C GLY A 396 3.48 13.89 -49.21
N HIS A 397 3.74 15.15 -49.52
CA HIS A 397 2.94 16.01 -50.40
C HIS A 397 3.07 15.64 -51.90
N HIS A 398 3.34 14.40 -52.23
CA HIS A 398 3.35 13.93 -53.62
C HIS A 398 2.13 13.02 -53.92
N VAL A 399 1.03 13.66 -54.30
CA VAL A 399 0.05 13.02 -55.15
C VAL A 399 0.68 12.92 -56.53
N HIS A 400 1.16 11.76 -56.91
CA HIS A 400 1.64 11.51 -58.27
C HIS A 400 0.45 11.68 -59.21
N LYS A 401 0.45 12.69 -60.06
CA LYS A 401 -0.64 13.03 -61.01
C LYS A 401 -1.01 11.92 -61.98
N ALA A 402 -0.29 10.81 -61.99
CA ALA A 402 -0.51 9.66 -62.86
C ALA A 402 -1.39 8.56 -62.27
N VAL A 403 -1.78 8.63 -61.01
CA VAL A 403 -2.76 7.69 -60.42
C VAL A 403 -4.14 8.38 -60.46
N GLN A 404 -4.74 8.38 -61.61
CA GLN A 404 -6.21 8.55 -61.65
C GLN A 404 -6.83 7.26 -61.12
N PRO A 405 -7.62 7.29 -60.06
CA PRO A 405 -8.43 6.16 -59.70
C PRO A 405 -9.34 5.85 -60.87
N ALA A 406 -9.42 4.56 -61.29
CA ALA A 406 -10.41 4.15 -62.28
C ALA A 406 -11.77 4.68 -61.86
N PRO A 407 -12.50 5.34 -62.74
CA PRO A 407 -13.84 5.81 -62.39
C PRO A 407 -14.65 4.60 -61.93
N PRO A 408 -15.43 4.74 -60.87
CA PRO A 408 -16.29 3.64 -60.41
C PRO A 408 -17.19 3.24 -61.59
N PRO A 409 -17.48 1.94 -61.78
CA PRO A 409 -18.41 1.50 -62.84
C PRO A 409 -19.69 2.29 -62.66
N GLN A 410 -20.13 2.97 -63.73
CA GLN A 410 -21.44 3.60 -63.79
C GLN A 410 -22.49 2.47 -63.80
N LEU A 411 -23.05 2.18 -62.68
CA LEU A 411 -24.22 1.34 -62.55
C LEU A 411 -25.44 2.24 -62.84
N ASP A 412 -26.29 1.80 -63.71
CA ASP A 412 -27.55 2.50 -63.91
C ASP A 412 -28.32 2.63 -62.62
N PRO A 413 -28.87 3.81 -62.32
CA PRO A 413 -29.62 3.98 -61.08
C PRO A 413 -30.78 2.98 -61.03
N THR A 414 -30.98 2.29 -59.95
CA THR A 414 -32.07 1.34 -59.76
C THR A 414 -33.45 1.97 -59.85
N GLY A 415 -33.56 3.29 -59.92
CA GLY A 415 -34.83 4.03 -59.90
C GLY A 415 -35.56 3.98 -58.55
N ILE A 416 -35.01 3.34 -57.55
CA ILE A 416 -35.65 3.20 -56.26
C ILE A 416 -35.37 4.44 -55.45
N ASP A 417 -36.37 5.26 -55.20
CA ASP A 417 -36.36 6.36 -54.26
C ASP A 417 -36.63 5.86 -52.83
N TYR A 418 -35.60 5.24 -52.22
CA TYR A 418 -35.74 4.68 -50.88
C TYR A 418 -36.13 5.74 -49.83
N LEU A 419 -35.58 6.94 -49.91
CA LEU A 419 -35.90 7.97 -48.94
C LEU A 419 -37.30 8.55 -49.12
N GLY A 420 -37.78 8.63 -50.35
CA GLY A 420 -39.19 8.99 -50.67
C GLY A 420 -40.18 7.94 -50.14
N MET A 421 -39.85 6.65 -50.25
CA MET A 421 -40.66 5.58 -49.68
C MET A 421 -40.70 5.61 -48.13
N VAL A 422 -39.57 5.88 -47.50
CA VAL A 422 -39.51 6.00 -46.03
C VAL A 422 -40.25 7.25 -45.54
N ALA A 423 -40.15 8.36 -46.27
CA ALA A 423 -40.88 9.57 -45.97
C ALA A 423 -42.40 9.38 -46.12
N ALA A 424 -42.84 8.72 -47.18
CA ALA A 424 -44.25 8.40 -47.38
C ALA A 424 -44.81 7.48 -46.29
N ALA A 425 -44.04 6.44 -45.87
CA ALA A 425 -44.44 5.56 -44.78
C ALA A 425 -44.52 6.32 -43.43
N HIS A 426 -43.60 7.25 -43.21
CA HIS A 426 -43.61 8.09 -42.01
C HIS A 426 -44.80 9.07 -41.99
N ASP A 427 -45.14 9.65 -43.15
CA ASP A 427 -46.32 10.55 -43.26
C ASP A 427 -47.62 9.76 -43.10
N GLU A 428 -47.69 8.51 -43.55
CA GLU A 428 -48.83 7.63 -43.40
C GLU A 428 -49.03 7.23 -41.92
N GLU A 429 -47.95 6.90 -41.21
CA GLU A 429 -48.00 6.66 -39.75
C GLU A 429 -48.33 7.94 -38.98
N ALA A 430 -47.81 9.09 -39.38
CA ALA A 430 -48.11 10.37 -38.77
C ALA A 430 -49.54 10.87 -39.11
N GLY A 431 -50.10 10.45 -40.23
CA GLY A 431 -51.49 10.77 -40.64
C GLY A 431 -52.56 10.04 -39.82
N THR A 432 -52.22 8.93 -39.20
CA THR A 432 -53.08 8.20 -38.25
C THR A 432 -52.94 8.67 -36.81
N GLY A 433 -51.92 9.48 -36.49
CA GLY A 433 -51.70 10.10 -35.20
C GLY A 433 -52.02 11.59 -35.19
N MET A 434 -52.79 12.02 -34.22
CA MET A 434 -53.21 13.41 -33.98
C MET A 434 -51.99 14.34 -34.05
N LYS A 435 -51.94 15.23 -35.06
CA LYS A 435 -50.87 16.26 -35.16
C LYS A 435 -50.92 17.18 -33.96
N ILE A 436 -50.00 17.02 -33.05
CA ILE A 436 -49.78 17.98 -31.94
C ILE A 436 -49.00 19.17 -32.51
N ASP A 437 -49.71 20.27 -32.74
CA ASP A 437 -49.11 21.53 -33.17
C ASP A 437 -48.53 22.25 -31.93
N PHE A 438 -47.23 22.04 -31.72
CA PHE A 438 -46.51 22.67 -30.59
C PHE A 438 -46.47 24.21 -30.64
N THR A 439 -46.72 24.81 -31.80
CA THR A 439 -46.80 26.27 -31.95
C THR A 439 -48.09 26.83 -31.27
N ARG A 440 -49.18 26.06 -31.23
CA ARG A 440 -50.40 26.44 -30.53
C ARG A 440 -50.36 26.23 -29.02
N LEU A 441 -49.49 25.33 -28.53
CA LEU A 441 -49.33 25.10 -27.10
C LEU A 441 -48.62 26.24 -26.38
N GLN A 442 -47.72 26.99 -27.08
CA GLN A 442 -47.04 28.14 -26.49
C GLN A 442 -47.91 29.38 -26.27
N MET A 443 -49.10 29.43 -26.87
CA MET A 443 -50.03 30.59 -26.69
C MET A 443 -51.03 30.44 -25.53
N GLN A 444 -51.00 29.38 -24.75
CA GLN A 444 -51.96 29.13 -23.64
C GLN A 444 -51.37 29.29 -22.22
N PHE A 445 -50.14 29.76 -22.07
CA PHE A 445 -49.63 30.14 -20.77
C PHE A 445 -49.75 31.66 -20.59
N PRO A 446 -50.58 32.19 -19.66
CA PRO A 446 -50.57 33.63 -19.38
C PRO A 446 -49.21 33.97 -18.73
N GLN A 447 -48.65 35.08 -19.23
CA GLN A 447 -47.47 35.67 -18.58
C GLN A 447 -47.89 36.10 -17.18
N ALA A 448 -47.12 35.66 -16.19
CA ALA A 448 -47.24 36.18 -14.82
C ALA A 448 -46.84 37.67 -14.87
N GLU A 449 -47.79 38.52 -14.51
CA GLU A 449 -47.55 39.94 -14.29
C GLU A 449 -46.51 40.12 -13.17
N ASP A 450 -45.40 40.77 -13.51
CA ASP A 450 -44.45 41.34 -12.55
C ASP A 450 -45.20 42.45 -11.75
N GLY A 451 -45.63 42.08 -10.58
CA GLY A 451 -46.09 43.03 -9.57
C GLY A 451 -44.87 43.68 -8.90
N SER A 452 -44.44 44.82 -9.44
CA SER A 452 -43.67 45.81 -8.69
C SER A 452 -44.70 46.64 -7.89
N ASP A 453 -44.59 46.63 -6.56
CA ASP A 453 -45.00 47.77 -5.73
C ASP A 453 -44.33 47.67 -4.35
N ASP A 454 -43.64 48.80 -4.02
CA ASP A 454 -43.18 49.38 -2.74
C ASP A 454 -42.18 48.61 -1.88
#